data_3cc9a2c9adbd160d571a73ce4490d063
#
_entry.id   3cc9a2c9adbd160d571a73ce4490d063
#
_cell.length_a   1.000
_cell.length_b   1.000
_cell.length_c   1.000
_cell.angle_alpha   90.00
_cell.angle_beta   90.00
_cell.angle_gamma   90.00
#
_symmetry.space_group_name_H-M   'P 1'
#
loop_
_entity.id
_entity.type
_entity.pdbx_description
1 polymer ?
#
loop_
_entity_poly.entity_id
_entity_poly.type
_entity_poly.pdbx_seq_one_letter_code
_entity_poly.pdbx_strand_id
1 'polypeptide(L)'
;MKSIISIVLLIGSLGYAQLTLARCDYPKMNFVIPNGATATMENMVAGQTNFKSYNADMDAYLDCLDSEFSKVSKKLDNYQKIQSLSDNKYNAAVDELGEAANQWNEAVRAYKAQ
;
A
#
# COMPACT_ATOMS: atom_id res chain seq x y z
N MET A 1 -44.19 -1.91 54.25
CA MET A 1 -43.93 -2.61 52.99
C MET A 1 -43.47 -1.58 51.99
N LYS A 2 -42.18 -1.49 51.78
CA LYS A 2 -41.57 -0.50 50.84
C LYS A 2 -41.19 -1.22 49.54
N SER A 3 -42.00 -0.96 48.52
CA SER A 3 -41.72 -1.47 47.17
C SER A 3 -40.59 -0.63 46.55
N ILE A 4 -39.46 -1.24 46.36
CA ILE A 4 -38.34 -0.63 45.61
C ILE A 4 -38.53 -0.98 44.14
N ILE A 5 -38.95 0.02 43.36
CA ILE A 5 -39.03 -0.10 41.90
C ILE A 5 -37.59 0.12 41.38
N SER A 6 -36.95 -0.98 40.99
CA SER A 6 -35.69 -0.96 40.28
C SER A 6 -35.92 -0.53 38.84
N ILE A 7 -35.60 0.70 38.52
CA ILE A 7 -35.51 1.17 37.13
C ILE A 7 -34.19 0.67 36.55
N VAL A 8 -34.29 -0.35 35.72
CA VAL A 8 -33.18 -0.83 34.88
C VAL A 8 -33.04 0.15 33.73
N LEU A 9 -32.03 1.02 33.81
CA LEU A 9 -31.60 1.87 32.69
C LEU A 9 -30.88 0.97 31.67
N LEU A 10 -31.59 0.58 30.61
CA LEU A 10 -30.99 0.01 29.41
C LEU A 10 -30.25 1.13 28.67
N ILE A 11 -28.96 1.25 28.92
CA ILE A 11 -28.08 2.09 28.13
C ILE A 11 -27.84 1.34 26.81
N GLY A 12 -28.64 1.68 25.79
CA GLY A 12 -28.41 1.26 24.43
C GLY A 12 -27.09 1.84 23.96
N SER A 13 -26.04 1.02 23.89
CA SER A 13 -24.80 1.35 23.20
C SER A 13 -25.12 1.45 21.70
N LEU A 14 -25.35 2.68 21.21
CA LEU A 14 -25.27 2.95 19.80
C LEU A 14 -23.81 2.69 19.39
N GLY A 15 -23.58 1.50 18.87
CA GLY A 15 -22.34 1.19 18.17
C GLY A 15 -22.22 2.13 16.97
N TYR A 16 -21.43 3.17 17.11
CA TYR A 16 -20.94 3.91 15.96
C TYR A 16 -20.12 2.94 15.15
N ALA A 17 -20.70 2.39 14.06
CA ALA A 17 -19.94 1.74 13.02
C ALA A 17 -19.00 2.81 12.47
N GLN A 18 -17.79 2.86 12.99
CA GLN A 18 -16.72 3.64 12.38
C GLN A 18 -16.45 2.96 11.04
N LEU A 19 -16.91 3.58 9.98
CA LEU A 19 -16.45 3.31 8.64
C LEU A 19 -14.94 3.63 8.63
N THR A 20 -14.14 2.67 9.07
CA THR A 20 -12.71 2.68 8.80
C THR A 20 -12.58 2.42 7.31
N LEU A 21 -12.44 3.50 6.54
CA LEU A 21 -11.95 3.41 5.17
C LEU A 21 -10.62 2.65 5.27
N ALA A 22 -10.59 1.44 4.72
CA ALA A 22 -9.35 0.68 4.63
C ALA A 22 -8.33 1.56 3.91
N ARG A 23 -7.31 2.03 4.63
CA ARG A 23 -6.23 2.81 4.04
C ARG A 23 -5.31 1.84 3.33
N CYS A 24 -5.08 2.10 2.04
CA CYS A 24 -4.03 1.38 1.32
C CYS A 24 -2.68 1.83 1.88
N ASP A 25 -1.93 0.88 2.45
CA ASP A 25 -0.61 1.17 2.99
C ASP A 25 0.42 1.22 1.87
N TYR A 26 1.13 2.33 1.77
CA TYR A 26 2.18 2.51 0.78
C TYR A 26 3.41 1.69 1.14
N PRO A 27 3.83 0.73 0.29
CA PRO A 27 5.03 -0.08 0.55
C PRO A 27 6.28 0.77 0.52
N LYS A 28 7.17 0.56 1.50
CA LYS A 28 8.47 1.21 1.54
C LYS A 28 9.54 0.23 1.10
N MET A 29 10.42 0.68 0.22
CA MET A 29 11.62 -0.07 -0.12
C MET A 29 12.59 -0.01 1.08
N ASN A 30 12.60 -1.06 1.90
CA ASN A 30 13.39 -1.20 3.12
C ASN A 30 14.66 -2.04 2.92
N PHE A 31 15.11 -2.17 1.70
CA PHE A 31 16.33 -2.86 1.31
C PHE A 31 17.12 -2.00 0.32
N VAL A 32 18.40 -2.34 0.16
CA VAL A 32 19.29 -1.67 -0.80
C VAL A 32 19.51 -2.62 -1.98
N ILE A 33 19.39 -2.10 -3.20
CA ILE A 33 19.75 -2.83 -4.41
C ILE A 33 21.28 -3.00 -4.42
N PRO A 34 21.79 -4.22 -4.58
CA PRO A 34 23.23 -4.47 -4.53
C PRO A 34 23.98 -3.70 -5.64
N ASN A 35 25.20 -3.28 -5.35
CA ASN A 35 26.10 -2.80 -6.40
C ASN A 35 26.58 -4.01 -7.23
N GLY A 36 26.01 -4.20 -8.42
CA GLY A 36 26.30 -5.34 -9.26
C GLY A 36 27.78 -5.50 -9.63
N ALA A 37 28.54 -4.40 -9.72
CA ALA A 37 29.96 -4.45 -10.06
C ALA A 37 30.85 -5.13 -8.98
N THR A 38 30.37 -5.17 -7.72
CA THR A 38 31.12 -5.71 -6.57
C THR A 38 30.34 -6.78 -5.79
N ALA A 39 29.06 -7.02 -6.15
CA ALA A 39 28.21 -7.95 -5.45
C ALA A 39 28.62 -9.41 -5.68
N THR A 40 28.42 -10.23 -4.67
CA THR A 40 28.50 -11.69 -4.80
C THR A 40 27.20 -12.25 -5.36
N MET A 41 27.23 -13.49 -5.84
CA MET A 41 26.01 -14.22 -6.25
C MET A 41 24.96 -14.24 -5.13
N GLU A 42 25.39 -14.48 -3.89
CA GLU A 42 24.50 -14.49 -2.73
C GLU A 42 23.83 -13.13 -2.52
N ASN A 43 24.56 -12.04 -2.64
CA ASN A 43 24.00 -10.68 -2.56
C ASN A 43 22.98 -10.43 -3.67
N MET A 44 23.24 -10.88 -4.89
CA MET A 44 22.32 -10.72 -6.00
C MET A 44 21.04 -11.55 -5.81
N VAL A 45 21.15 -12.79 -5.32
CA VAL A 45 19.98 -13.63 -5.02
C VAL A 45 19.12 -13.02 -3.91
N ALA A 46 19.75 -12.54 -2.84
CA ALA A 46 19.04 -11.84 -1.76
C ALA A 46 18.34 -10.56 -2.27
N GLY A 47 19.03 -9.78 -3.08
CA GLY A 47 18.49 -8.58 -3.72
C GLY A 47 17.29 -8.89 -4.62
N GLN A 48 17.36 -9.96 -5.40
CA GLN A 48 16.26 -10.41 -6.25
C GLN A 48 15.03 -10.80 -5.40
N THR A 49 15.22 -11.52 -4.32
CA THR A 49 14.13 -11.92 -3.42
C THR A 49 13.46 -10.69 -2.81
N ASN A 50 14.23 -9.73 -2.32
CA ASN A 50 13.72 -8.49 -1.76
C ASN A 50 12.98 -7.65 -2.80
N PHE A 51 13.54 -7.53 -4.00
CA PHE A 51 12.90 -6.80 -5.09
C PHE A 51 11.57 -7.43 -5.52
N LYS A 52 11.50 -8.75 -5.62
CA LYS A 52 10.25 -9.46 -5.93
C LYS A 52 9.18 -9.25 -4.87
N SER A 53 9.55 -9.28 -3.60
CA SER A 53 8.63 -9.02 -2.49
C SER A 53 8.11 -7.58 -2.54
N TYR A 54 8.99 -6.61 -2.75
CA TYR A 54 8.60 -5.20 -2.90
C TYR A 54 7.66 -4.98 -4.09
N ASN A 55 7.95 -5.61 -5.23
CA ASN A 55 7.11 -5.54 -6.42
C ASN A 55 5.70 -6.09 -6.15
N ALA A 56 5.61 -7.23 -5.45
CA ALA A 56 4.32 -7.82 -5.08
C ALA A 56 3.53 -6.92 -4.10
N ASP A 57 4.20 -6.31 -3.12
CA ASP A 57 3.58 -5.38 -2.18
C ASP A 57 3.08 -4.11 -2.90
N MET A 58 3.83 -3.62 -3.87
CA MET A 58 3.45 -2.47 -4.68
C MET A 58 2.26 -2.78 -5.60
N ASP A 59 2.21 -3.96 -6.21
CA ASP A 59 1.06 -4.42 -7.00
C ASP A 59 -0.19 -4.50 -6.12
N ALA A 60 -0.08 -5.05 -4.91
CA ALA A 60 -1.18 -5.11 -3.95
C ALA A 60 -1.66 -3.70 -3.53
N TYR A 61 -0.74 -2.74 -3.38
CA TYR A 61 -1.09 -1.35 -3.11
C TYR A 61 -1.86 -0.71 -4.26
N LEU A 62 -1.44 -0.92 -5.51
CA LEU A 62 -2.13 -0.41 -6.69
C LEU A 62 -3.54 -1.00 -6.80
N ASP A 63 -3.70 -2.30 -6.61
CA ASP A 63 -4.99 -2.98 -6.57
C ASP A 63 -5.90 -2.44 -5.45
N CYS A 64 -5.32 -2.14 -4.29
CA CYS A 64 -6.03 -1.51 -3.19
C CYS A 64 -6.55 -0.12 -3.57
N LEU A 65 -5.73 0.73 -4.22
CA LEU A 65 -6.15 2.05 -4.68
C LEU A 65 -7.33 1.97 -5.65
N ASP A 66 -7.27 1.06 -6.62
CA ASP A 66 -8.33 0.85 -7.59
C ASP A 66 -9.62 0.36 -6.92
N SER A 67 -9.50 -0.58 -5.98
CA SER A 67 -10.63 -1.10 -5.20
C SER A 67 -11.29 -0.01 -4.35
N GLU A 68 -10.51 0.80 -3.65
CA GLU A 68 -11.03 1.89 -2.82
C GLU A 68 -11.69 2.97 -3.68
N PHE A 69 -11.08 3.35 -4.80
CA PHE A 69 -11.67 4.34 -5.69
C PHE A 69 -12.98 3.83 -6.35
N SER A 70 -13.07 2.54 -6.67
CA SER A 70 -14.28 1.93 -7.26
C SER A 70 -15.53 2.07 -6.38
N LYS A 71 -15.35 2.25 -5.05
CA LYS A 71 -16.42 2.44 -4.08
C LYS A 71 -16.91 3.89 -3.99
N VAL A 72 -16.21 4.83 -4.61
CA VAL A 72 -16.54 6.26 -4.56
C VAL A 72 -17.73 6.56 -5.48
N SER A 73 -18.77 7.19 -4.93
CA SER A 73 -19.95 7.58 -5.71
C SER A 73 -19.62 8.71 -6.67
N LYS A 74 -19.95 8.53 -7.94
CA LYS A 74 -19.83 9.57 -8.99
C LYS A 74 -20.74 10.79 -8.76
N LYS A 75 -21.70 10.66 -7.84
CA LYS A 75 -22.65 11.74 -7.51
C LYS A 75 -22.11 12.70 -6.44
N LEU A 76 -20.94 12.43 -5.86
CA LEU A 76 -20.32 13.31 -4.87
C LEU A 76 -19.82 14.59 -5.55
N ASP A 77 -20.05 15.74 -4.92
CA ASP A 77 -19.60 17.04 -5.43
C ASP A 77 -18.07 17.12 -5.59
N ASN A 78 -17.34 16.39 -4.75
CA ASN A 78 -15.89 16.34 -4.79
C ASN A 78 -15.31 15.10 -5.49
N TYR A 79 -16.13 14.37 -6.28
CA TYR A 79 -15.70 13.15 -6.97
C TYR A 79 -14.43 13.35 -7.81
N GLN A 80 -14.37 14.43 -8.61
CA GLN A 80 -13.21 14.71 -9.45
C GLN A 80 -11.94 14.97 -8.65
N LYS A 81 -12.06 15.60 -7.48
CA LYS A 81 -10.92 15.80 -6.58
C LYS A 81 -10.42 14.48 -6.00
N ILE A 82 -11.33 13.59 -5.59
CA ILE A 82 -10.99 12.26 -5.10
C ILE A 82 -10.32 11.44 -6.20
N GLN A 83 -10.84 11.49 -7.42
CA GLN A 83 -10.24 10.85 -8.59
C GLN A 83 -8.81 11.33 -8.82
N SER A 84 -8.60 12.63 -8.87
CA SER A 84 -7.27 13.21 -9.08
C SER A 84 -6.27 12.79 -7.99
N LEU A 85 -6.70 12.73 -6.73
CA LEU A 85 -5.85 12.25 -5.63
C LEU A 85 -5.50 10.77 -5.76
N SER A 86 -6.46 9.93 -6.18
CA SER A 86 -6.24 8.51 -6.43
C SER A 86 -5.26 8.30 -7.58
N ASP A 87 -5.47 8.99 -8.69
CA ASP A 87 -4.61 8.92 -9.87
C ASP A 87 -3.17 9.37 -9.55
N ASN A 88 -3.01 10.43 -8.76
CA ASN A 88 -1.68 10.90 -8.34
C ASN A 88 -0.94 9.87 -7.49
N LYS A 89 -1.63 9.21 -6.56
CA LYS A 89 -1.05 8.14 -5.74
C LYS A 89 -0.65 6.95 -6.60
N TYR A 90 -1.52 6.55 -7.52
CA TYR A 90 -1.29 5.44 -8.44
C TYR A 90 -0.06 5.71 -9.32
N ASN A 91 -0.01 6.87 -9.96
CA ASN A 91 1.09 7.24 -10.84
C ASN A 91 2.42 7.35 -10.09
N ALA A 92 2.43 7.93 -8.88
CA ALA A 92 3.64 7.99 -8.05
C ALA A 92 4.18 6.60 -7.70
N ALA A 93 3.30 5.63 -7.40
CA ALA A 93 3.69 4.26 -7.12
C ALA A 93 4.26 3.56 -8.36
N VAL A 94 3.64 3.74 -9.53
CA VAL A 94 4.11 3.20 -10.81
C VAL A 94 5.49 3.77 -11.17
N ASP A 95 5.69 5.07 -11.00
CA ASP A 95 6.96 5.73 -11.26
C ASP A 95 8.07 5.20 -10.35
N GLU A 96 7.81 5.07 -9.05
CA GLU A 96 8.77 4.53 -8.08
C GLU A 96 9.13 3.08 -8.38
N LEU A 97 8.13 2.25 -8.73
CA LEU A 97 8.36 0.87 -9.11
C LEU A 97 9.21 0.77 -10.38
N GLY A 98 8.95 1.63 -11.37
CA GLY A 98 9.72 1.73 -12.61
C GLY A 98 11.17 2.11 -12.35
N GLU A 99 11.42 3.05 -11.46
CA GLU A 99 12.79 3.45 -11.08
C GLU A 99 13.52 2.32 -10.33
N ALA A 100 12.86 1.66 -9.39
CA ALA A 100 13.43 0.50 -8.70
C ALA A 100 13.77 -0.64 -9.67
N ALA A 101 12.91 -0.89 -10.66
CA ALA A 101 13.16 -1.88 -11.71
C ALA A 101 14.37 -1.51 -12.59
N ASN A 102 14.53 -0.24 -12.93
CA ASN A 102 15.69 0.24 -13.68
C ASN A 102 16.98 0.05 -12.88
N GLN A 103 17.00 0.41 -11.62
CA GLN A 103 18.17 0.23 -10.74
C GLN A 103 18.52 -1.25 -10.59
N TRP A 104 17.51 -2.13 -10.45
CA TRP A 104 17.73 -3.57 -10.42
C TRP A 104 18.34 -4.10 -11.72
N ASN A 105 17.81 -3.70 -12.86
CA ASN A 105 18.33 -4.09 -14.16
C ASN A 105 19.78 -3.61 -14.39
N GLU A 106 20.13 -2.42 -13.91
CA GLU A 106 21.51 -1.93 -13.94
C GLU A 106 22.44 -2.77 -13.06
N ALA A 107 22.00 -3.13 -11.86
CA ALA A 107 22.73 -4.02 -10.97
C ALA A 107 23.00 -5.39 -11.61
N VAL A 108 21.99 -5.96 -12.26
CA VAL A 108 22.12 -7.24 -12.99
C VAL A 108 23.11 -7.12 -14.15
N ARG A 109 23.04 -6.07 -14.94
CA ARG A 109 23.99 -5.83 -16.04
C ARG A 109 25.41 -5.71 -15.54
N ALA A 110 25.62 -4.90 -14.49
CA ALA A 110 26.93 -4.72 -13.88
C ALA A 110 27.48 -6.04 -13.30
N TYR A 111 26.64 -6.85 -12.69
CA TYR A 111 27.01 -8.17 -12.17
C TYR A 111 27.47 -9.12 -13.29
N LYS A 112 26.75 -9.15 -14.40
CA LYS A 112 27.12 -9.99 -15.55
C LYS A 112 28.39 -9.54 -16.25
N ALA A 113 28.81 -8.30 -16.06
CA ALA A 113 30.02 -7.72 -16.64
C ALA A 113 31.28 -7.91 -15.78
N GLN A 114 31.15 -8.51 -14.58
CA GLN A 114 32.31 -8.87 -13.73
C GLN A 114 33.28 -9.88 -14.44
#